data_b45bfdd9203367186a382eab49faaf30
#
_entry.id   b45bfdd9203367186a382eab49faaf30
#
_cell.length_a   1.000
_cell.length_b   1.000
_cell.length_c   1.000
_cell.angle_alpha   90.00
_cell.angle_beta   90.00
_cell.angle_gamma   90.00
#
_symmetry.space_group_name_H-M   'P 1'
#
loop_
_entity.id
_entity.type
_entity.pdbx_description
1 polymer ?
#
loop_
_entity_poly.entity_id
_entity_poly.type
_entity_poly.pdbx_seq_one_letter_code
_entity_poly.pdbx_strand_id
1 'polypeptide(L)'
;MNFTFDGNISREVLENYLSRSVTAAGLYESKTLEDDLRAIREMGVKFLGRASGIWYMTMDDEEHFRLSKELADKVHAQDPEMILQSCVFEWITRRMETVEIPDYVFEAFGMEPEHRCFCLDDALFTDESSGFTSRREDPAKDGGIPDLSRQEARLWFYYRATRYIDCGYEALHMGQVHLYTANDKGMAKTTELFGMIREYAKIHGRRHKILLDAHTHGVNIRGKLLFDYHAMPFTRMPLLEVPGEELVLVREGYSEGGENPNGWSAKTMPYLMEYDNWGGLVVDDRENIPREELAWRDWWGYDQIAWFANQPEEGRNHFLEYTYKWTEINNPNAYFELPFRRMIHNAEVSMKRADNGQMDAQDFYQINTKSAACPMGFDQEETAKRLWATGHTLREKAANPEMLIRYGAENVCDEETGMKLPEKIVVYGSFQSHVGAVKNDSNSELTRMYYIGDNTYTLSVVIPFAGTSDYSISTYGTLSATYQADGYPRSGSSNKAYFTTRKDNTVVRFRYQFISNKVTIEMFE
;
A
#
# COMPACT_ATOMS: atom_id res chain seq x y z
N MET A 1 -14.45 -15.66 -10.54
CA MET A 1 -14.50 -14.83 -9.33
C MET A 1 -15.91 -14.30 -9.14
N ASN A 2 -16.39 -14.24 -7.89
CA ASN A 2 -17.68 -13.64 -7.55
C ASN A 2 -17.46 -12.20 -7.07
N PHE A 3 -18.20 -11.24 -7.62
CA PHE A 3 -18.14 -9.81 -7.26
C PHE A 3 -19.47 -9.28 -6.73
N THR A 4 -20.42 -10.16 -6.45
CA THR A 4 -21.77 -9.76 -6.03
C THR A 4 -21.86 -9.62 -4.53
N PHE A 5 -22.29 -8.44 -4.06
CA PHE A 5 -22.70 -8.21 -2.67
C PHE A 5 -23.75 -7.10 -2.61
N ASP A 6 -24.51 -7.12 -1.53
CA ASP A 6 -25.45 -6.07 -1.15
C ASP A 6 -25.51 -6.03 0.40
N GLY A 7 -25.29 -4.89 1.00
CA GLY A 7 -25.06 -4.78 2.43
C GLY A 7 -23.66 -5.32 2.81
N ASN A 8 -23.59 -6.35 3.64
CA ASN A 8 -22.32 -6.90 4.07
C ASN A 8 -21.60 -7.66 2.95
N ILE A 9 -20.29 -7.48 2.88
CA ILE A 9 -19.42 -8.19 1.94
C ILE A 9 -18.73 -9.37 2.65
N SER A 10 -18.71 -10.55 2.04
CA SER A 10 -17.94 -11.69 2.54
C SER A 10 -16.43 -11.46 2.31
N ARG A 11 -15.59 -12.16 3.09
CA ARG A 11 -14.14 -12.12 2.91
C ARG A 11 -13.74 -12.49 1.49
N GLU A 12 -14.29 -13.57 0.94
CA GLU A 12 -13.99 -14.04 -0.42
C GLU A 12 -14.31 -12.99 -1.48
N VAL A 13 -15.48 -12.36 -1.39
CA VAL A 13 -15.88 -11.32 -2.36
C VAL A 13 -15.00 -10.10 -2.24
N LEU A 14 -14.67 -9.68 -1.02
CA LEU A 14 -13.73 -8.58 -0.80
C LEU A 14 -12.36 -8.89 -1.40
N GLU A 15 -11.80 -10.06 -1.14
CA GLU A 15 -10.51 -10.50 -1.67
C GLU A 15 -10.52 -10.58 -3.20
N ASN A 16 -11.63 -10.97 -3.82
CA ASN A 16 -11.79 -10.92 -5.27
C ASN A 16 -11.67 -9.49 -5.81
N TYR A 17 -12.31 -8.51 -5.16
CA TYR A 17 -12.16 -7.10 -5.53
C TYR A 17 -10.73 -6.59 -5.36
N LEU A 18 -10.10 -6.86 -4.20
CA LEU A 18 -8.74 -6.41 -3.93
C LEU A 18 -7.73 -7.01 -4.92
N SER A 19 -7.98 -8.23 -5.40
CA SER A 19 -7.14 -8.90 -6.41
C SER A 19 -7.23 -8.26 -7.81
N ARG A 20 -8.20 -7.39 -8.03
CA ARG A 20 -8.44 -6.67 -9.29
C ARG A 20 -8.45 -5.15 -9.07
N SER A 21 -7.68 -4.70 -8.09
CA SER A 21 -7.59 -3.30 -7.70
C SER A 21 -6.48 -2.56 -8.44
N VAL A 22 -6.77 -1.33 -8.79
CA VAL A 22 -5.80 -0.38 -9.33
C VAL A 22 -5.93 0.97 -8.64
N THR A 23 -4.82 1.67 -8.43
CA THR A 23 -4.85 3.07 -8.00
C THR A 23 -5.04 3.98 -9.21
N ALA A 24 -6.19 4.66 -9.30
CA ALA A 24 -6.58 5.53 -10.42
C ALA A 24 -6.76 6.99 -9.98
N ALA A 25 -5.78 7.54 -9.26
CA ALA A 25 -5.87 8.85 -8.62
C ALA A 25 -6.26 9.96 -9.60
N GLY A 26 -7.33 10.69 -9.25
CA GLY A 26 -7.83 11.81 -10.06
C GLY A 26 -8.35 11.40 -11.45
N LEU A 27 -8.85 10.19 -11.61
CA LEU A 27 -9.38 9.70 -12.89
C LEU A 27 -10.50 10.58 -13.42
N TYR A 28 -11.34 11.17 -12.54
CA TYR A 28 -12.44 12.05 -12.91
C TYR A 28 -12.01 13.33 -13.67
N GLU A 29 -10.74 13.73 -13.55
CA GLU A 29 -10.13 14.85 -14.27
C GLU A 29 -9.25 14.41 -15.46
N SER A 30 -9.24 13.12 -15.78
CA SER A 30 -8.33 12.64 -16.83
C SER A 30 -8.68 13.21 -18.20
N LYS A 31 -7.66 13.73 -18.87
CA LYS A 31 -7.78 14.21 -20.26
C LYS A 31 -7.90 13.07 -21.27
N THR A 32 -7.61 11.85 -20.85
CA THR A 32 -7.65 10.62 -21.65
C THR A 32 -8.73 9.63 -21.15
N LEU A 33 -9.76 10.14 -20.46
CA LEU A 33 -10.75 9.33 -19.74
C LEU A 33 -11.35 8.19 -20.59
N GLU A 34 -11.67 8.42 -21.85
CA GLU A 34 -12.27 7.39 -22.71
C GLU A 34 -11.29 6.23 -22.96
N ASP A 35 -9.99 6.52 -23.13
CA ASP A 35 -8.96 5.49 -23.27
C ASP A 35 -8.67 4.82 -21.92
N ASP A 36 -8.70 5.57 -20.84
CA ASP A 36 -8.57 5.02 -19.49
C ASP A 36 -9.68 4.01 -19.19
N LEU A 37 -10.94 4.35 -19.51
CA LEU A 37 -12.09 3.45 -19.36
C LEU A 37 -11.98 2.21 -20.27
N ARG A 38 -11.43 2.35 -21.47
CA ARG A 38 -11.11 1.22 -22.35
C ARG A 38 -10.08 0.29 -21.67
N ALA A 39 -8.97 0.85 -21.19
CA ALA A 39 -7.91 0.08 -20.53
C ALA A 39 -8.40 -0.62 -19.26
N ILE A 40 -9.17 0.08 -18.41
CA ILE A 40 -9.82 -0.49 -17.21
C ILE A 40 -10.65 -1.73 -17.56
N ARG A 41 -11.50 -1.64 -18.59
CA ARG A 41 -12.33 -2.76 -19.04
C ARG A 41 -11.48 -3.91 -19.57
N GLU A 42 -10.51 -3.62 -20.44
CA GLU A 42 -9.70 -4.64 -21.10
C GLU A 42 -8.75 -5.36 -20.15
N MET A 43 -8.27 -4.67 -19.11
CA MET A 43 -7.50 -5.27 -18.04
C MET A 43 -8.37 -6.12 -17.09
N GLY A 44 -9.68 -5.91 -17.05
CA GLY A 44 -10.59 -6.58 -16.13
C GLY A 44 -10.48 -6.07 -14.69
N VAL A 45 -10.26 -4.76 -14.54
CA VAL A 45 -10.31 -4.07 -13.25
C VAL A 45 -11.69 -4.23 -12.63
N LYS A 46 -11.74 -4.35 -11.30
CA LYS A 46 -12.99 -4.41 -10.52
C LYS A 46 -13.02 -3.44 -9.34
N PHE A 47 -11.88 -2.84 -9.01
CA PHE A 47 -11.78 -1.87 -7.94
C PHE A 47 -10.91 -0.68 -8.41
N LEU A 48 -11.50 0.51 -8.43
CA LEU A 48 -10.83 1.76 -8.81
C LEU A 48 -10.51 2.57 -7.55
N GLY A 49 -9.29 2.42 -7.05
CA GLY A 49 -8.80 3.13 -5.88
C GLY A 49 -8.60 4.62 -6.16
N ARG A 50 -9.07 5.48 -5.27
CA ARG A 50 -8.85 6.94 -5.25
C ARG A 50 -9.31 7.67 -6.51
N ALA A 51 -10.33 7.15 -7.22
CA ALA A 51 -10.73 7.63 -8.54
C ALA A 51 -11.09 9.12 -8.60
N SER A 52 -11.64 9.69 -7.52
CA SER A 52 -11.92 11.12 -7.35
C SER A 52 -11.18 11.75 -6.18
N GLY A 53 -10.22 11.04 -5.59
CA GLY A 53 -9.44 11.54 -4.46
C GLY A 53 -8.40 12.56 -4.91
N ILE A 54 -8.41 13.72 -4.28
CA ILE A 54 -7.36 14.74 -4.40
C ILE A 54 -6.95 15.21 -3.00
N TRP A 55 -5.67 15.43 -2.81
CA TRP A 55 -5.15 15.86 -1.52
C TRP A 55 -5.43 17.34 -1.25
N TYR A 56 -5.43 18.17 -2.29
CA TYR A 56 -5.80 19.58 -2.21
C TYR A 56 -7.06 19.84 -3.01
N MET A 57 -8.01 20.62 -2.46
CA MET A 57 -9.14 21.10 -3.24
C MET A 57 -8.63 22.10 -4.29
N THR A 58 -8.55 21.66 -5.53
CA THR A 58 -8.06 22.48 -6.66
C THR A 58 -9.19 23.18 -7.41
N MET A 59 -10.43 22.75 -7.20
CA MET A 59 -11.62 23.27 -7.86
C MET A 59 -12.74 23.56 -6.84
N ASP A 60 -13.81 24.14 -7.33
CA ASP A 60 -15.06 24.33 -6.58
C ASP A 60 -15.64 22.99 -6.14
N ASP A 61 -16.24 22.94 -4.95
CA ASP A 61 -16.73 21.70 -4.35
C ASP A 61 -17.88 21.08 -5.14
N GLU A 62 -18.81 21.89 -5.63
CA GLU A 62 -19.93 21.41 -6.45
C GLU A 62 -19.42 20.85 -7.79
N GLU A 63 -18.44 21.49 -8.42
CA GLU A 63 -17.82 20.98 -9.64
C GLU A 63 -17.08 19.65 -9.39
N HIS A 64 -16.38 19.54 -8.26
CA HIS A 64 -15.74 18.29 -7.85
C HIS A 64 -16.74 17.14 -7.76
N PHE A 65 -17.89 17.35 -7.09
CA PHE A 65 -18.89 16.29 -6.94
C PHE A 65 -19.67 16.04 -8.23
N ARG A 66 -19.87 17.05 -9.06
CA ARG A 66 -20.46 16.89 -10.39
C ARG A 66 -19.61 15.95 -11.25
N LEU A 67 -18.30 16.20 -11.33
CA LEU A 67 -17.35 15.36 -12.08
C LEU A 67 -17.23 13.96 -11.47
N SER A 68 -17.21 13.86 -10.14
CA SER A 68 -17.18 12.57 -9.44
C SER A 68 -18.41 11.72 -9.76
N LYS A 69 -19.61 12.35 -9.80
CA LYS A 69 -20.85 11.68 -10.19
C LYS A 69 -20.83 11.22 -11.65
N GLU A 70 -20.38 12.08 -12.56
CA GLU A 70 -20.26 11.74 -13.99
C GLU A 70 -19.32 10.55 -14.22
N LEU A 71 -18.18 10.51 -13.50
CA LEU A 71 -17.27 9.35 -13.53
C LEU A 71 -18.00 8.09 -13.05
N ALA A 72 -18.66 8.15 -11.89
CA ALA A 72 -19.36 7.01 -11.32
C ALA A 72 -20.43 6.47 -12.28
N ASP A 73 -21.21 7.36 -12.89
CA ASP A 73 -22.25 6.98 -13.86
C ASP A 73 -21.65 6.28 -15.10
N LYS A 74 -20.55 6.80 -15.65
CA LYS A 74 -19.85 6.20 -16.79
C LYS A 74 -19.29 4.81 -16.45
N VAL A 75 -18.62 4.69 -15.30
CA VAL A 75 -18.01 3.44 -14.87
C VAL A 75 -19.07 2.38 -14.60
N HIS A 76 -20.13 2.69 -13.86
CA HIS A 76 -21.19 1.74 -13.54
C HIS A 76 -22.07 1.39 -14.75
N ALA A 77 -22.18 2.27 -15.75
CA ALA A 77 -22.82 1.95 -17.01
C ALA A 77 -22.00 0.91 -17.82
N GLN A 78 -20.67 0.97 -17.71
CA GLN A 78 -19.77 0.03 -18.36
C GLN A 78 -19.67 -1.31 -17.61
N ASP A 79 -19.58 -1.25 -16.28
CA ASP A 79 -19.48 -2.42 -15.40
C ASP A 79 -20.19 -2.14 -14.06
N PRO A 80 -21.42 -2.65 -13.88
CA PRO A 80 -22.19 -2.45 -12.66
C PRO A 80 -21.60 -3.14 -11.43
N GLU A 81 -20.64 -4.04 -11.59
CA GLU A 81 -19.93 -4.67 -10.46
C GLU A 81 -18.72 -3.87 -9.99
N MET A 82 -18.27 -2.87 -10.75
CA MET A 82 -17.11 -2.05 -10.37
C MET A 82 -17.33 -1.35 -9.02
N ILE A 83 -16.32 -1.41 -8.15
CA ILE A 83 -16.23 -0.55 -6.96
C ILE A 83 -15.43 0.70 -7.32
N LEU A 84 -15.99 1.87 -7.03
CA LEU A 84 -15.26 3.13 -7.03
C LEU A 84 -14.95 3.54 -5.60
N GLN A 85 -13.68 3.89 -5.38
CA GLN A 85 -13.22 4.48 -4.13
C GLN A 85 -12.86 5.95 -4.35
N SER A 86 -13.26 6.81 -3.41
CA SER A 86 -12.73 8.15 -3.26
C SER A 86 -11.93 8.28 -1.96
N CYS A 87 -11.56 9.52 -1.60
CA CYS A 87 -10.74 9.76 -0.41
C CYS A 87 -11.34 10.85 0.46
N VAL A 88 -11.22 10.64 1.79
CA VAL A 88 -11.35 11.69 2.78
C VAL A 88 -10.02 11.73 3.52
N PHE A 89 -9.15 12.66 3.12
CA PHE A 89 -7.76 12.68 3.55
C PHE A 89 -7.52 13.38 4.90
N GLU A 90 -6.36 13.10 5.45
CA GLU A 90 -5.77 13.74 6.63
C GLU A 90 -5.28 15.17 6.39
N TRP A 91 -5.58 15.77 5.24
CA TRP A 91 -5.25 17.16 4.93
C TRP A 91 -6.49 17.89 4.44
N ILE A 92 -6.83 19.01 5.09
CA ILE A 92 -7.90 19.91 4.67
C ILE A 92 -7.35 21.31 4.45
N THR A 93 -7.95 22.02 3.51
CA THR A 93 -7.49 23.34 3.10
C THR A 93 -8.53 24.43 3.37
N ARG A 94 -8.09 25.68 3.36
CA ARG A 94 -8.97 26.84 3.57
C ARG A 94 -10.13 26.92 2.56
N ARG A 95 -10.04 26.23 1.45
CA ARG A 95 -11.17 26.13 0.51
C ARG A 95 -12.43 25.51 1.14
N MET A 96 -12.31 24.77 2.24
CA MET A 96 -13.51 24.30 2.96
C MET A 96 -14.41 25.46 3.43
N GLU A 97 -13.84 26.65 3.64
CA GLU A 97 -14.58 27.84 4.08
C GLU A 97 -15.48 28.45 2.99
N THR A 98 -15.40 27.93 1.76
CA THR A 98 -16.34 28.28 0.68
C THR A 98 -17.56 27.36 0.62
N VAL A 99 -17.62 26.33 1.45
CA VAL A 99 -18.68 25.32 1.46
C VAL A 99 -19.63 25.59 2.61
N GLU A 100 -20.91 25.87 2.30
CA GLU A 100 -21.98 25.97 3.30
C GLU A 100 -22.28 24.58 3.87
N ILE A 101 -22.47 24.50 5.19
CA ILE A 101 -22.78 23.23 5.85
C ILE A 101 -24.27 22.92 5.62
N PRO A 102 -24.63 21.82 4.94
CA PRO A 102 -26.03 21.47 4.73
C PRO A 102 -26.71 21.09 6.04
N ASP A 103 -28.02 21.41 6.14
CA ASP A 103 -28.84 21.14 7.33
C ASP A 103 -28.75 19.69 7.80
N TYR A 104 -28.79 18.73 6.88
CA TYR A 104 -28.71 17.29 7.21
C TYR A 104 -27.42 16.90 7.93
N VAL A 105 -26.34 17.65 7.71
CA VAL A 105 -25.05 17.40 8.41
C VAL A 105 -25.19 17.79 9.87
N PHE A 106 -25.78 18.95 10.20
CA PHE A 106 -26.04 19.34 11.57
C PHE A 106 -27.03 18.39 12.27
N GLU A 107 -28.10 18.03 11.58
CA GLU A 107 -29.13 17.10 12.08
C GLU A 107 -28.55 15.74 12.41
N ALA A 108 -27.62 15.20 11.59
CA ALA A 108 -26.97 13.94 11.85
C ALA A 108 -26.17 13.92 13.16
N PHE A 109 -25.67 15.07 13.61
CA PHE A 109 -25.00 15.23 14.90
C PHE A 109 -25.92 15.70 16.03
N GLY A 110 -27.24 15.77 15.79
CA GLY A 110 -28.21 16.25 16.77
C GLY A 110 -28.08 17.75 17.08
N MET A 111 -27.58 18.52 16.12
CA MET A 111 -27.42 19.97 16.21
C MET A 111 -28.54 20.69 15.46
N GLU A 112 -28.90 21.86 15.92
CA GLU A 112 -29.78 22.76 15.14
C GLU A 112 -29.02 23.28 13.91
N PRO A 113 -29.62 23.31 12.70
CA PRO A 113 -28.99 23.85 11.51
C PRO A 113 -28.56 25.32 11.68
N GLU A 114 -27.37 25.63 11.18
CA GLU A 114 -26.77 26.95 11.14
C GLU A 114 -26.45 27.34 9.69
N HIS A 115 -26.88 28.52 9.26
CA HIS A 115 -26.53 29.03 7.92
C HIS A 115 -25.13 29.62 7.92
N ARG A 116 -24.12 28.74 7.84
CA ARG A 116 -22.69 29.10 7.81
C ARG A 116 -21.87 28.13 6.97
N CYS A 117 -20.72 28.59 6.53
CA CYS A 117 -19.70 27.72 5.95
C CYS A 117 -18.89 26.98 7.02
N PHE A 118 -18.15 25.95 6.59
CA PHE A 118 -17.15 25.32 7.43
C PHE A 118 -16.05 26.30 7.85
N CYS A 119 -15.40 26.04 8.97
CA CYS A 119 -14.32 26.85 9.52
C CYS A 119 -13.04 26.02 9.67
N LEU A 120 -12.00 26.36 8.92
CA LEU A 120 -10.73 25.63 8.95
C LEU A 120 -10.10 25.66 10.34
N ASP A 121 -10.04 26.83 10.97
CA ASP A 121 -9.39 27.02 12.27
C ASP A 121 -10.10 26.23 13.39
N ASP A 122 -11.39 25.94 13.24
CA ASP A 122 -12.15 25.09 14.15
C ASP A 122 -12.00 23.58 13.87
N ALA A 123 -11.46 23.21 12.72
CA ALA A 123 -11.26 21.82 12.33
C ALA A 123 -9.86 21.30 12.62
N LEU A 124 -8.85 22.17 12.64
CA LEU A 124 -7.44 21.77 12.79
C LEU A 124 -7.02 21.57 14.25
N PHE A 125 -5.88 20.89 14.43
CA PHE A 125 -5.16 20.91 15.72
C PHE A 125 -4.82 22.34 16.13
N THR A 126 -4.94 22.63 17.42
CA THR A 126 -4.65 23.97 17.98
C THR A 126 -3.21 24.16 18.41
N ASP A 127 -2.46 23.07 18.54
CA ASP A 127 -1.06 23.11 18.95
C ASP A 127 -0.16 23.39 17.73
N GLU A 128 0.25 24.65 17.60
CA GLU A 128 1.17 25.07 16.54
C GLU A 128 2.55 24.39 16.63
N SER A 129 2.95 23.90 17.80
CA SER A 129 4.23 23.20 17.99
C SER A 129 4.22 21.79 17.39
N SER A 130 3.06 21.23 17.10
CA SER A 130 2.90 19.88 16.54
C SER A 130 3.37 19.75 15.09
N GLY A 131 3.54 20.86 14.36
CA GLY A 131 3.86 20.86 12.93
C GLY A 131 2.72 20.37 12.03
N PHE A 132 1.53 20.14 12.59
CA PHE A 132 0.36 19.63 11.86
C PHE A 132 -0.43 20.70 11.10
N THR A 133 -0.04 21.97 11.22
CA THR A 133 -0.62 23.06 10.44
C THR A 133 0.39 23.65 9.49
N SER A 134 -0.05 24.05 8.31
CA SER A 134 0.79 24.69 7.30
C SER A 134 0.03 25.87 6.70
N ARG A 135 0.55 27.07 6.91
CA ARG A 135 0.05 28.29 6.28
C ARG A 135 0.84 28.54 5.00
N ARG A 136 0.15 28.68 3.89
CA ARG A 136 0.74 28.94 2.57
C ARG A 136 0.03 30.12 1.91
N GLU A 137 0.72 30.80 1.01
CA GLU A 137 0.16 31.93 0.25
C GLU A 137 -0.99 31.49 -0.65
N ASP A 138 -0.91 30.27 -1.21
CA ASP A 138 -1.99 29.69 -2.01
C ASP A 138 -3.08 29.09 -1.10
N PRO A 139 -4.33 29.64 -1.11
CA PRO A 139 -5.43 29.11 -0.29
C PRO A 139 -5.78 27.64 -0.58
N ALA A 140 -5.48 27.15 -1.79
CA ALA A 140 -5.67 25.74 -2.12
C ALA A 140 -4.72 24.81 -1.36
N LYS A 141 -3.62 25.35 -0.83
CA LYS A 141 -2.58 24.64 -0.08
C LYS A 141 -2.47 25.10 1.37
N ASP A 142 -3.07 26.25 1.73
CA ASP A 142 -3.18 26.69 3.12
C ASP A 142 -4.13 25.77 3.87
N GLY A 143 -3.59 24.99 4.79
CA GLY A 143 -4.37 23.97 5.46
C GLY A 143 -3.57 23.23 6.52
N GLY A 144 -4.09 22.10 6.95
CA GLY A 144 -3.45 21.28 7.96
C GLY A 144 -4.17 19.95 8.18
N ILE A 145 -3.70 19.24 9.20
CA ILE A 145 -4.29 17.98 9.62
C ILE A 145 -5.52 18.28 10.49
N PRO A 146 -6.70 17.72 10.14
CA PRO A 146 -7.90 17.87 10.95
C PRO A 146 -7.79 17.10 12.26
N ASP A 147 -8.42 17.59 13.31
CA ASP A 147 -8.53 16.94 14.62
C ASP A 147 -9.94 16.38 14.82
N LEU A 148 -10.13 15.08 14.68
CA LEU A 148 -11.46 14.45 14.86
C LEU A 148 -11.98 14.46 16.31
N SER A 149 -11.20 14.90 17.29
CA SER A 149 -11.75 15.23 18.60
C SER A 149 -12.65 16.46 18.54
N ARG A 150 -12.47 17.33 17.53
CA ARG A 150 -13.23 18.57 17.32
C ARG A 150 -14.47 18.35 16.46
N GLN A 151 -15.54 19.07 16.76
CA GLN A 151 -16.82 18.92 16.06
C GLN A 151 -16.73 19.29 14.58
N GLU A 152 -16.07 20.38 14.25
CA GLU A 152 -15.98 20.90 12.89
C GLU A 152 -15.30 19.91 11.92
N ALA A 153 -14.21 19.27 12.37
CA ALA A 153 -13.55 18.22 11.59
C ALA A 153 -14.48 17.04 11.32
N ARG A 154 -15.30 16.64 12.32
CA ARG A 154 -16.27 15.54 12.13
C ARG A 154 -17.39 15.91 11.17
N LEU A 155 -17.91 17.15 11.24
CA LEU A 155 -18.91 17.66 10.28
C LEU A 155 -18.35 17.60 8.85
N TRP A 156 -17.09 18.04 8.65
CA TRP A 156 -16.42 17.98 7.35
C TRP A 156 -16.26 16.56 6.82
N PHE A 157 -15.74 15.64 7.65
CA PHE A 157 -15.58 14.25 7.24
C PHE A 157 -16.90 13.58 6.88
N TYR A 158 -17.94 13.82 7.68
CA TYR A 158 -19.28 13.30 7.41
C TYR A 158 -19.83 13.87 6.11
N TYR A 159 -19.76 15.18 5.92
CA TYR A 159 -20.16 15.84 4.69
C TYR A 159 -19.46 15.23 3.46
N ARG A 160 -18.14 15.17 3.47
CA ARG A 160 -17.38 14.61 2.33
C ARG A 160 -17.79 13.16 2.03
N ALA A 161 -17.88 12.33 3.07
CA ALA A 161 -18.22 10.93 2.93
C ALA A 161 -19.63 10.74 2.34
N THR A 162 -20.63 11.45 2.85
CA THR A 162 -22.03 11.36 2.37
C THR A 162 -22.17 11.83 0.93
N ARG A 163 -21.49 12.92 0.54
CA ARG A 163 -21.47 13.40 -0.85
C ARG A 163 -20.90 12.35 -1.82
N TYR A 164 -19.83 11.64 -1.45
CA TYR A 164 -19.32 10.55 -2.30
C TYR A 164 -20.29 9.36 -2.36
N ILE A 165 -20.93 9.01 -1.26
CA ILE A 165 -21.96 7.95 -1.25
C ILE A 165 -23.09 8.32 -2.22
N ASP A 166 -23.57 9.56 -2.20
CA ASP A 166 -24.62 10.07 -3.10
C ASP A 166 -24.17 10.11 -4.57
N CYS A 167 -22.88 10.25 -4.83
CA CYS A 167 -22.31 10.11 -6.17
C CYS A 167 -22.23 8.65 -6.64
N GLY A 168 -22.47 7.65 -5.78
CA GLY A 168 -22.46 6.24 -6.10
C GLY A 168 -21.12 5.53 -5.82
N TYR A 169 -20.24 6.12 -5.01
CA TYR A 169 -19.02 5.48 -4.56
C TYR A 169 -19.30 4.44 -3.48
N GLU A 170 -18.63 3.29 -3.56
CA GLU A 170 -18.81 2.17 -2.63
C GLU A 170 -17.63 1.96 -1.67
N ALA A 171 -16.57 2.75 -1.80
CA ALA A 171 -15.42 2.73 -0.90
C ALA A 171 -14.86 4.13 -0.64
N LEU A 172 -14.31 4.33 0.56
CA LEU A 172 -13.61 5.55 0.96
C LEU A 172 -12.26 5.20 1.61
N HIS A 173 -11.20 5.77 1.06
CA HIS A 173 -9.88 5.75 1.68
C HIS A 173 -9.76 6.93 2.66
N MET A 174 -9.49 6.60 3.93
CA MET A 174 -9.48 7.56 5.03
C MET A 174 -8.08 8.09 5.36
N GLY A 175 -7.13 7.97 4.42
CA GLY A 175 -5.76 8.49 4.57
C GLY A 175 -5.00 7.92 5.77
N GLN A 176 -4.15 8.74 6.38
CA GLN A 176 -3.32 8.37 7.52
C GLN A 176 -4.06 8.57 8.85
N VAL A 177 -4.89 7.60 9.23
CA VAL A 177 -5.81 7.68 10.38
C VAL A 177 -5.15 8.12 11.70
N HIS A 178 -3.92 7.72 11.94
CA HIS A 178 -3.22 8.05 13.20
C HIS A 178 -2.88 9.54 13.35
N LEU A 179 -2.85 10.30 12.26
CA LEU A 179 -2.58 11.73 12.31
C LEU A 179 -3.77 12.50 12.86
N TYR A 180 -4.94 12.31 12.27
CA TYR A 180 -6.13 13.10 12.62
C TYR A 180 -6.89 12.58 13.86
N THR A 181 -6.49 11.42 14.39
CA THR A 181 -7.07 10.84 15.62
C THR A 181 -6.21 11.03 16.87
N ALA A 182 -5.06 11.72 16.77
CA ALA A 182 -4.09 11.83 17.86
C ALA A 182 -4.69 12.37 19.19
N ASN A 183 -5.70 13.26 19.12
CA ASN A 183 -6.41 13.78 20.30
C ASN A 183 -7.69 13.01 20.65
N ASP A 184 -8.12 12.06 19.82
CA ASP A 184 -9.33 11.26 20.06
C ASP A 184 -9.00 10.02 20.90
N LYS A 185 -9.08 10.15 22.21
CA LYS A 185 -8.73 9.08 23.15
C LYS A 185 -9.53 7.80 22.90
N GLY A 186 -8.82 6.73 22.56
CA GLY A 186 -9.42 5.44 22.25
C GLY A 186 -10.25 5.46 20.97
N MET A 187 -10.07 6.45 20.13
CA MET A 187 -10.79 6.65 18.87
C MET A 187 -12.32 6.63 18.98
N ALA A 188 -12.85 7.13 20.10
CA ALA A 188 -14.28 7.05 20.40
C ALA A 188 -15.10 7.90 19.41
N LYS A 189 -14.65 9.12 19.12
CA LYS A 189 -15.33 10.04 18.19
C LYS A 189 -15.18 9.58 16.74
N THR A 190 -14.03 9.03 16.39
CA THR A 190 -13.77 8.44 15.07
C THR A 190 -14.64 7.21 14.84
N THR A 191 -14.79 6.34 15.84
CA THR A 191 -15.66 5.16 15.76
C THR A 191 -17.12 5.56 15.59
N GLU A 192 -17.59 6.55 16.35
CA GLU A 192 -18.94 7.12 16.22
C GLU A 192 -19.18 7.66 14.80
N LEU A 193 -18.27 8.50 14.30
CA LEU A 193 -18.35 9.11 12.96
C LEU A 193 -18.41 8.05 11.85
N PHE A 194 -17.52 7.05 11.90
CA PHE A 194 -17.51 5.99 10.88
C PHE A 194 -18.74 5.10 10.96
N GLY A 195 -19.30 4.94 12.18
CA GLY A 195 -20.61 4.33 12.36
C GLY A 195 -21.71 5.12 11.65
N MET A 196 -21.76 6.43 11.84
CA MET A 196 -22.74 7.32 11.18
C MET A 196 -22.63 7.27 9.65
N ILE A 197 -21.41 7.29 9.11
CA ILE A 197 -21.16 7.18 7.66
C ILE A 197 -21.70 5.83 7.13
N ARG A 198 -21.45 4.72 7.85
CA ARG A 198 -21.99 3.40 7.47
C ARG A 198 -23.51 3.34 7.54
N GLU A 199 -24.13 3.94 8.56
CA GLU A 199 -25.61 4.01 8.65
C GLU A 199 -26.20 4.83 7.49
N TYR A 200 -25.56 5.95 7.12
CA TYR A 200 -25.97 6.70 5.94
C TYR A 200 -25.91 5.85 4.67
N ALA A 201 -24.82 5.11 4.49
CA ALA A 201 -24.63 4.25 3.31
C ALA A 201 -25.65 3.09 3.23
N LYS A 202 -26.18 2.59 4.34
CA LYS A 202 -27.25 1.57 4.34
C LYS A 202 -28.53 2.08 3.68
N ILE A 203 -28.76 3.38 3.70
CA ILE A 203 -29.98 4.00 3.15
C ILE A 203 -29.72 4.55 1.75
N HIS A 204 -28.59 5.24 1.56
CA HIS A 204 -28.28 6.03 0.37
C HIS A 204 -27.26 5.36 -0.55
N GLY A 205 -26.44 4.43 -0.03
CA GLY A 205 -25.39 3.77 -0.79
C GLY A 205 -25.93 2.82 -1.86
N ARG A 206 -25.27 2.81 -3.01
CA ARG A 206 -25.65 2.01 -4.19
C ARG A 206 -25.83 0.51 -3.89
N ARG A 207 -25.05 -0.05 -2.94
CA ARG A 207 -25.13 -1.44 -2.48
C ARG A 207 -25.45 -1.53 -0.99
N HIS A 208 -26.12 -0.52 -0.43
CA HIS A 208 -26.44 -0.40 0.99
C HIS A 208 -25.20 -0.58 1.88
N LYS A 209 -24.03 -0.18 1.36
CA LYS A 209 -22.71 -0.35 2.00
C LYS A 209 -21.73 0.69 1.51
N ILE A 210 -20.85 1.09 2.42
CA ILE A 210 -19.59 1.78 2.12
C ILE A 210 -18.44 0.98 2.78
N LEU A 211 -17.41 0.67 2.02
CA LEU A 211 -16.18 0.08 2.52
C LEU A 211 -15.24 1.19 2.96
N LEU A 212 -14.63 1.05 4.11
CA LEU A 212 -13.64 2.00 4.62
C LEU A 212 -12.30 1.33 4.79
N ASP A 213 -11.25 1.99 4.34
CA ASP A 213 -9.85 1.64 4.60
C ASP A 213 -9.03 2.87 4.96
N ALA A 214 -7.80 2.65 5.37
CA ALA A 214 -6.83 3.71 5.66
C ALA A 214 -5.41 3.18 5.50
N HIS A 215 -4.43 4.08 5.38
CA HIS A 215 -3.02 3.75 5.55
C HIS A 215 -2.75 3.39 7.01
N THR A 216 -2.87 2.12 7.31
CA THR A 216 -2.67 1.57 8.66
C THR A 216 -2.38 0.08 8.63
N HIS A 217 -1.62 -0.40 9.61
CA HIS A 217 -1.49 -1.84 9.88
C HIS A 217 -2.71 -2.43 10.58
N GLY A 218 -3.62 -1.61 11.05
CA GLY A 218 -4.85 -1.97 11.71
C GLY A 218 -5.20 -0.99 12.83
N VAL A 219 -6.50 -0.81 13.03
CA VAL A 219 -7.06 -0.13 14.20
C VAL A 219 -8.03 -1.10 14.84
N ASN A 220 -7.61 -1.71 15.94
CA ASN A 220 -8.39 -2.69 16.68
C ASN A 220 -8.83 -2.10 18.01
N ILE A 221 -10.15 -1.97 18.17
CA ILE A 221 -10.74 -1.46 19.40
C ILE A 221 -11.49 -2.59 20.09
N ARG A 222 -10.85 -3.20 21.09
CA ARG A 222 -11.41 -4.31 21.88
C ARG A 222 -11.84 -5.51 21.03
N GLY A 223 -11.02 -5.90 20.07
CA GLY A 223 -11.27 -7.03 19.17
C GLY A 223 -12.04 -6.69 17.90
N LYS A 224 -12.59 -5.48 17.78
CA LYS A 224 -13.29 -4.99 16.60
C LYS A 224 -12.42 -4.08 15.77
N LEU A 225 -12.34 -4.35 14.49
CA LEU A 225 -11.60 -3.52 13.55
C LEU A 225 -12.43 -2.33 13.09
N LEU A 226 -11.76 -1.19 12.94
CA LEU A 226 -12.41 0.04 12.49
C LEU A 226 -12.66 0.03 10.98
N PHE A 227 -11.79 -0.65 10.21
CA PHE A 227 -11.79 -0.69 8.76
C PHE A 227 -12.22 -2.03 8.19
N ASP A 228 -12.77 -2.02 6.97
CA ASP A 228 -13.21 -3.23 6.25
C ASP A 228 -12.02 -4.00 5.65
N TYR A 229 -10.97 -3.31 5.26
CA TYR A 229 -9.65 -3.81 4.87
C TYR A 229 -8.62 -2.71 5.17
N HIS A 230 -7.33 -3.02 4.98
CA HIS A 230 -6.27 -2.03 5.18
C HIS A 230 -5.57 -1.71 3.87
N ALA A 231 -4.87 -0.58 3.81
CA ALA A 231 -3.99 -0.23 2.72
C ALA A 231 -2.66 0.29 3.28
N MET A 232 -1.58 0.05 2.58
CA MET A 232 -0.27 0.59 2.94
C MET A 232 0.64 0.68 1.72
N PRO A 233 1.52 1.68 1.70
CA PRO A 233 2.63 1.68 0.77
C PRO A 233 3.46 0.42 0.94
N PHE A 234 4.14 -0.03 -0.11
CA PHE A 234 5.05 -1.18 -0.08
C PHE A 234 6.12 -1.05 0.97
N THR A 235 6.30 0.08 1.54
CA THR A 235 7.30 0.22 2.57
C THR A 235 6.96 1.33 3.52
N ARG A 236 7.18 1.03 4.76
CA ARG A 236 7.97 1.93 5.57
C ARG A 236 9.47 1.83 5.24
N MET A 237 9.85 0.99 4.29
CA MET A 237 11.22 0.90 3.82
C MET A 237 11.20 1.24 2.34
N PRO A 238 11.98 2.21 1.89
CA PRO A 238 11.98 2.64 0.50
C PRO A 238 12.38 1.47 -0.39
N LEU A 239 11.95 1.55 -1.63
CA LEU A 239 12.59 0.86 -2.71
C LEU A 239 14.06 1.27 -2.69
N LEU A 240 14.97 0.36 -2.36
CA LEU A 240 16.39 0.66 -2.34
C LEU A 240 16.94 0.57 -3.74
N GLU A 241 17.22 1.71 -4.33
CA GLU A 241 18.07 1.79 -5.50
C GLU A 241 19.51 1.59 -5.06
N VAL A 242 20.11 0.50 -5.49
CA VAL A 242 21.52 0.22 -5.25
C VAL A 242 22.30 0.58 -6.49
N PRO A 243 23.22 1.56 -6.47
CA PRO A 243 24.01 1.93 -7.63
C PRO A 243 24.74 0.73 -8.23
N GLY A 244 24.54 0.50 -9.55
CA GLY A 244 25.14 -0.60 -10.28
C GLY A 244 24.43 -1.96 -10.14
N GLU A 245 23.27 -1.99 -9.48
CA GLU A 245 22.37 -3.14 -9.41
C GLU A 245 21.00 -2.75 -9.94
N GLU A 246 20.38 -3.61 -10.74
CA GLU A 246 19.13 -3.28 -11.43
C GLU A 246 17.88 -3.50 -10.57
N LEU A 247 18.06 -3.76 -9.25
CA LEU A 247 16.99 -4.18 -8.40
C LEU A 247 16.87 -3.47 -7.08
N VAL A 248 15.64 -3.49 -6.66
CA VAL A 248 15.14 -2.82 -5.51
C VAL A 248 14.44 -3.83 -4.62
N LEU A 249 14.74 -3.85 -3.33
CA LEU A 249 14.07 -4.71 -2.38
C LEU A 249 12.73 -4.11 -1.99
N VAL A 250 11.68 -4.91 -2.07
CA VAL A 250 10.35 -4.58 -1.55
C VAL A 250 10.19 -5.23 -0.17
N ARG A 251 9.80 -4.45 0.80
CA ARG A 251 9.34 -4.93 2.10
C ARG A 251 7.92 -4.51 2.35
N GLU A 252 7.13 -5.38 2.92
CA GLU A 252 5.77 -5.07 3.31
C GLU A 252 5.61 -5.05 4.82
N GLY A 253 4.54 -4.39 5.26
CA GLY A 253 4.07 -4.48 6.63
C GLY A 253 3.21 -5.72 6.87
N TYR A 254 2.60 -5.78 8.04
CA TYR A 254 1.58 -6.76 8.39
C TYR A 254 0.21 -6.05 8.48
N SER A 255 -0.86 -6.85 8.42
CA SER A 255 -2.21 -6.35 8.63
C SER A 255 -2.82 -7.02 9.87
N GLU A 256 -3.25 -6.21 10.83
CA GLU A 256 -3.84 -6.68 12.09
C GLU A 256 -5.17 -7.38 11.85
N GLY A 257 -5.44 -8.43 12.61
CA GLY A 257 -6.69 -9.17 12.59
C GLY A 257 -7.68 -8.73 13.65
N GLY A 258 -8.89 -9.25 13.56
CA GLY A 258 -10.00 -8.95 14.46
C GLY A 258 -11.36 -9.23 13.85
N GLU A 259 -12.42 -8.80 14.51
CA GLU A 259 -13.78 -8.80 13.97
C GLU A 259 -13.94 -7.64 12.96
N ASN A 260 -14.25 -7.98 11.73
CA ASN A 260 -14.45 -7.05 10.64
C ASN A 260 -15.83 -6.36 10.74
N PRO A 261 -15.99 -5.11 10.26
CA PRO A 261 -17.31 -4.45 10.23
C PRO A 261 -18.40 -5.19 9.46
N ASN A 262 -18.04 -6.20 8.65
CA ASN A 262 -18.98 -7.08 7.94
C ASN A 262 -19.36 -8.35 8.74
N GLY A 263 -18.90 -8.48 9.99
CA GLY A 263 -19.29 -9.56 10.92
C GLY A 263 -18.48 -10.86 10.84
N TRP A 264 -17.47 -10.92 9.99
CA TRP A 264 -16.52 -12.04 9.98
C TRP A 264 -15.21 -11.66 10.68
N SER A 265 -14.43 -12.65 11.11
CA SER A 265 -13.17 -12.44 11.80
C SER A 265 -12.03 -13.15 11.10
N ALA A 266 -10.84 -12.58 11.18
CA ALA A 266 -9.62 -13.16 10.66
C ALA A 266 -8.43 -12.86 11.59
N LYS A 267 -7.40 -13.70 11.54
CA LYS A 267 -6.12 -13.45 12.24
C LYS A 267 -5.33 -12.32 11.62
N THR A 268 -5.45 -12.17 10.32
CA THR A 268 -4.89 -11.10 9.50
C THR A 268 -5.92 -10.65 8.50
N MET A 269 -6.10 -9.34 8.36
CA MET A 269 -7.06 -8.81 7.38
C MET A 269 -6.45 -8.75 5.99
N PRO A 270 -7.27 -8.91 4.95
CA PRO A 270 -6.84 -8.60 3.59
C PRO A 270 -6.47 -7.12 3.48
N TYR A 271 -5.44 -6.81 2.70
CA TYR A 271 -4.98 -5.45 2.53
C TYR A 271 -4.38 -5.20 1.16
N LEU A 272 -4.44 -3.95 0.74
CA LEU A 272 -3.81 -3.46 -0.48
C LEU A 272 -2.40 -2.95 -0.19
N MET A 273 -1.50 -3.23 -1.11
CA MET A 273 -0.16 -2.65 -1.14
C MET A 273 0.04 -1.91 -2.45
N GLU A 274 0.59 -0.73 -2.39
CA GLU A 274 0.72 0.16 -3.53
C GLU A 274 2.08 0.83 -3.65
N TYR A 275 2.40 1.31 -4.84
CA TYR A 275 3.43 2.34 -5.02
C TYR A 275 2.83 3.69 -4.70
N ASP A 276 3.31 4.33 -3.65
CA ASP A 276 2.77 5.59 -3.17
C ASP A 276 3.74 6.76 -3.37
N ASN A 277 3.24 7.96 -3.13
CA ASN A 277 4.02 9.18 -3.02
C ASN A 277 4.70 9.26 -1.63
N TRP A 278 5.36 8.18 -1.24
CA TRP A 278 6.04 8.04 0.05
C TRP A 278 7.55 7.92 -0.15
N GLY A 279 8.33 8.54 0.74
CA GLY A 279 9.78 8.35 0.78
C GLY A 279 10.58 9.30 -0.09
N GLY A 280 9.98 10.27 -0.74
CA GLY A 280 10.70 11.32 -1.46
C GLY A 280 11.33 12.33 -0.52
N LEU A 281 12.66 12.27 -0.33
CA LEU A 281 13.41 13.40 0.17
C LEU A 281 13.99 14.20 -0.95
N VAL A 282 13.74 15.47 -0.82
CA VAL A 282 14.46 16.53 -1.48
C VAL A 282 15.83 16.68 -0.80
N VAL A 283 16.74 15.76 -1.02
CA VAL A 283 18.14 15.96 -0.62
C VAL A 283 19.04 15.41 -1.70
N ASP A 284 19.77 16.31 -2.30
CA ASP A 284 20.90 16.08 -3.20
C ASP A 284 22.07 15.28 -2.57
N ASP A 285 21.88 14.68 -1.43
CA ASP A 285 22.95 14.17 -0.58
C ASP A 285 23.02 12.65 -0.50
N ARG A 286 22.38 11.95 -1.46
CA ARG A 286 22.43 10.48 -1.52
C ARG A 286 23.84 9.92 -1.57
N GLU A 287 24.76 10.62 -2.22
CA GLU A 287 26.16 10.21 -2.34
C GLU A 287 26.90 10.24 -0.99
N ASN A 288 26.40 11.00 -0.02
CA ASN A 288 27.02 11.16 1.30
C ASN A 288 26.33 10.34 2.40
N ILE A 289 25.21 9.68 2.10
CA ILE A 289 24.52 8.80 3.05
C ILE A 289 25.11 7.40 2.97
N PRO A 290 25.65 6.83 4.06
CA PRO A 290 26.13 5.46 4.07
C PRO A 290 25.06 4.50 3.56
N ARG A 291 25.45 3.53 2.72
CA ARG A 291 24.55 2.54 2.10
C ARG A 291 23.71 1.79 3.16
N GLU A 292 24.30 1.53 4.32
CA GLU A 292 23.64 0.89 5.46
C GLU A 292 22.54 1.76 6.05
N GLU A 293 22.69 3.09 5.97
CA GLU A 293 21.67 4.03 6.42
C GLU A 293 20.56 4.24 5.39
N LEU A 294 20.86 4.15 4.10
CA LEU A 294 19.84 4.18 3.05
C LEU A 294 18.82 3.06 3.22
N ALA A 295 19.24 1.90 3.73
CA ALA A 295 18.37 0.77 4.02
C ALA A 295 17.33 1.02 5.12
N TRP A 296 17.57 2.02 5.96
CA TRP A 296 16.77 2.32 7.16
C TRP A 296 16.03 3.65 7.09
N ARG A 297 16.39 4.48 6.12
CA ARG A 297 15.75 5.78 5.95
C ARG A 297 14.66 5.64 4.90
N ASP A 298 13.49 6.20 5.19
CA ASP A 298 12.40 6.41 4.24
C ASP A 298 12.78 7.48 3.17
N TRP A 299 14.07 7.50 2.70
CA TRP A 299 14.69 8.68 2.12
C TRP A 299 15.50 8.34 0.89
N TRP A 300 14.91 8.53 -0.24
CA TRP A 300 15.61 8.62 -1.51
C TRP A 300 15.04 9.79 -2.31
N GLY A 301 15.76 10.32 -3.23
CA GLY A 301 15.39 11.54 -3.93
C GLY A 301 14.12 11.46 -4.78
N TYR A 302 13.41 10.30 -4.79
CA TYR A 302 12.14 10.09 -5.46
C TYR A 302 11.17 9.39 -4.53
N ASP A 303 9.87 9.73 -4.62
CA ASP A 303 8.85 8.86 -4.09
C ASP A 303 8.76 7.56 -4.92
N GLN A 304 8.03 6.58 -4.44
CA GLN A 304 7.99 5.25 -5.06
C GLN A 304 7.45 5.31 -6.50
N ILE A 305 6.34 6.01 -6.69
CA ILE A 305 5.73 6.10 -8.03
C ILE A 305 6.59 6.95 -8.98
N ALA A 306 7.23 7.99 -8.47
CA ALA A 306 8.14 8.81 -9.26
C ALA A 306 9.37 8.02 -9.72
N TRP A 307 9.98 7.26 -8.80
CA TRP A 307 11.07 6.35 -9.13
C TRP A 307 10.65 5.33 -10.20
N PHE A 308 9.51 4.67 -10.00
CA PHE A 308 8.97 3.68 -10.93
C PHE A 308 8.72 4.28 -12.31
N ALA A 309 8.05 5.42 -12.39
CA ALA A 309 7.77 6.11 -13.64
C ALA A 309 9.05 6.52 -14.40
N ASN A 310 10.14 6.78 -13.68
CA ASN A 310 11.41 7.18 -14.26
C ASN A 310 12.25 6.00 -14.81
N GLN A 311 11.85 4.75 -14.54
CA GLN A 311 12.52 3.58 -15.13
C GLN A 311 12.22 3.46 -16.62
N PRO A 312 13.10 2.85 -17.42
CA PRO A 312 12.77 2.46 -18.79
C PRO A 312 11.61 1.45 -18.80
N GLU A 313 10.92 1.34 -19.93
CA GLU A 313 9.74 0.44 -20.05
C GLU A 313 10.04 -0.99 -19.59
N GLU A 314 11.16 -1.56 -20.01
CA GLU A 314 11.59 -2.89 -19.61
C GLU A 314 11.77 -2.98 -18.08
N GLY A 315 12.39 -1.98 -17.47
CA GLY A 315 12.57 -1.88 -16.02
C GLY A 315 11.22 -1.79 -15.28
N ARG A 316 10.27 -0.99 -15.79
CA ARG A 316 8.93 -0.90 -15.22
C ARG A 316 8.18 -2.25 -15.30
N ASN A 317 8.22 -2.89 -16.47
CA ASN A 317 7.60 -4.20 -16.67
C ASN A 317 8.20 -5.26 -15.75
N HIS A 318 9.53 -5.29 -15.65
CA HIS A 318 10.25 -6.17 -14.74
C HIS A 318 9.86 -5.94 -13.28
N PHE A 319 9.81 -4.67 -12.86
CA PHE A 319 9.51 -4.33 -11.47
C PHE A 319 8.04 -4.58 -11.08
N LEU A 320 7.10 -4.40 -11.99
CA LEU A 320 5.70 -4.82 -11.78
C LEU A 320 5.62 -6.33 -11.56
N GLU A 321 6.29 -7.11 -12.39
CA GLU A 321 6.34 -8.57 -12.26
C GLU A 321 7.01 -9.01 -10.96
N TYR A 322 8.14 -8.39 -10.62
CA TYR A 322 8.85 -8.61 -9.36
C TYR A 322 7.93 -8.40 -8.16
N THR A 323 7.29 -7.23 -8.08
CA THR A 323 6.45 -6.84 -6.96
C THR A 323 5.21 -7.74 -6.86
N TYR A 324 4.57 -8.04 -7.99
CA TYR A 324 3.41 -8.92 -8.02
C TYR A 324 3.74 -10.32 -7.51
N LYS A 325 4.80 -10.94 -8.04
CA LYS A 325 5.24 -12.28 -7.62
C LYS A 325 5.65 -12.29 -6.14
N TRP A 326 6.38 -11.28 -5.72
CA TRP A 326 6.81 -11.14 -4.34
C TRP A 326 5.61 -11.10 -3.39
N THR A 327 4.60 -10.29 -3.68
CA THR A 327 3.37 -10.17 -2.91
C THR A 327 2.60 -11.50 -2.85
N GLU A 328 2.38 -12.12 -4.01
CA GLU A 328 1.65 -13.38 -4.12
C GLU A 328 2.27 -14.52 -3.28
N ILE A 329 3.59 -14.55 -3.15
CA ILE A 329 4.29 -15.65 -2.49
C ILE A 329 4.55 -15.36 -1.01
N ASN A 330 4.83 -14.11 -0.67
CA ASN A 330 5.20 -13.78 0.71
C ASN A 330 4.00 -13.57 1.63
N ASN A 331 2.90 -13.03 1.11
CA ASN A 331 1.78 -12.70 1.96
C ASN A 331 0.43 -13.06 1.32
N PRO A 332 -0.23 -14.11 1.81
CA PRO A 332 -1.50 -14.57 1.25
C PRO A 332 -2.67 -13.59 1.46
N ASN A 333 -2.51 -12.60 2.32
CA ASN A 333 -3.55 -11.60 2.62
C ASN A 333 -3.29 -10.25 1.96
N ALA A 334 -2.11 -10.06 1.36
CA ALA A 334 -1.77 -8.85 0.63
C ALA A 334 -2.15 -8.96 -0.85
N TYR A 335 -2.58 -7.84 -1.41
CA TYR A 335 -2.91 -7.70 -2.82
C TYR A 335 -2.18 -6.48 -3.36
N PHE A 336 -1.47 -6.64 -4.47
CA PHE A 336 -0.79 -5.54 -5.10
C PHE A 336 -1.80 -4.69 -5.88
N GLU A 337 -2.07 -3.50 -5.39
CA GLU A 337 -2.85 -2.49 -6.09
C GLU A 337 -1.99 -1.90 -7.21
N LEU A 338 -2.25 -2.31 -8.46
CA LEU A 338 -1.45 -1.87 -9.59
C LEU A 338 -1.59 -0.35 -9.80
N PRO A 339 -0.49 0.37 -10.07
CA PRO A 339 -0.58 1.78 -10.42
C PRO A 339 -1.23 1.91 -11.80
N PHE A 340 -2.43 2.50 -11.86
CA PHE A 340 -3.12 2.80 -13.12
C PHE A 340 -2.87 4.24 -13.54
N ARG A 341 -3.19 5.18 -12.65
CA ARG A 341 -2.95 6.60 -12.84
C ARG A 341 -2.52 7.21 -11.50
N ARG A 342 -1.30 7.72 -11.44
CA ARG A 342 -0.72 8.27 -10.21
C ARG A 342 0.00 9.58 -10.52
N MET A 343 -0.27 10.62 -9.72
CA MET A 343 0.47 11.87 -9.80
C MET A 343 1.92 11.66 -9.36
N ILE A 344 2.84 12.22 -10.11
CA ILE A 344 4.26 12.20 -9.79
C ILE A 344 4.56 13.45 -8.98
N HIS A 345 4.75 13.28 -7.67
CA HIS A 345 5.08 14.35 -6.75
C HIS A 345 6.58 14.41 -6.53
N ASN A 346 7.29 15.11 -7.36
CA ASN A 346 8.64 15.54 -6.97
C ASN A 346 9.04 16.80 -7.72
N ALA A 347 8.61 17.94 -7.19
CA ALA A 347 8.76 19.25 -7.79
C ALA A 347 10.22 19.72 -7.92
N GLU A 348 11.15 19.11 -7.20
CA GLU A 348 12.51 19.64 -7.06
C GLU A 348 13.57 18.77 -7.73
N VAL A 349 13.26 17.54 -8.11
CA VAL A 349 14.15 16.67 -8.86
C VAL A 349 13.63 16.54 -10.29
N SER A 350 14.38 17.10 -11.24
CA SER A 350 14.13 16.92 -12.66
C SER A 350 14.25 15.44 -13.01
N MET A 351 13.13 14.76 -13.14
CA MET A 351 13.09 13.36 -13.57
C MET A 351 13.17 13.29 -15.09
N LYS A 352 14.10 12.51 -15.60
CA LYS A 352 14.18 12.20 -17.02
C LYS A 352 13.49 10.89 -17.27
N ARG A 353 12.45 10.91 -18.05
CA ARG A 353 11.96 9.69 -18.69
C ARG A 353 13.04 9.15 -19.59
N ALA A 354 13.43 7.91 -19.43
CA ALA A 354 14.47 7.28 -20.25
C ALA A 354 14.12 7.30 -21.76
N ASP A 355 12.83 7.33 -22.06
CA ASP A 355 12.25 7.23 -23.40
C ASP A 355 11.73 8.57 -23.97
N ASN A 356 11.37 9.57 -23.15
CA ASN A 356 10.62 10.76 -23.60
C ASN A 356 11.09 12.11 -23.03
N GLY A 357 12.23 12.17 -22.37
CA GLY A 357 12.77 13.42 -21.84
C GLY A 357 12.29 13.75 -20.42
N GLN A 358 12.28 15.03 -20.08
CA GLN A 358 11.99 15.52 -18.74
C GLN A 358 10.50 15.45 -18.43
N MET A 359 10.15 14.95 -17.26
CA MET A 359 8.79 15.03 -16.71
C MET A 359 8.70 16.22 -15.77
N ASP A 360 7.64 17.00 -15.93
CA ASP A 360 7.35 18.10 -15.01
C ASP A 360 6.68 17.59 -13.73
N ALA A 361 6.89 18.33 -12.65
CA ALA A 361 6.12 18.14 -11.42
C ALA A 361 4.62 18.26 -11.74
N GLN A 362 3.81 17.32 -11.25
CA GLN A 362 2.37 17.16 -11.50
C GLN A 362 1.99 16.37 -12.75
N ASP A 363 2.93 15.83 -13.50
CA ASP A 363 2.61 14.83 -14.51
C ASP A 363 2.10 13.55 -13.86
N PHE A 364 1.38 12.76 -14.66
CA PHE A 364 0.84 11.49 -14.20
C PHE A 364 1.56 10.32 -14.86
N TYR A 365 1.91 9.32 -14.06
CA TYR A 365 2.07 7.98 -14.59
C TYR A 365 0.70 7.46 -15.04
N GLN A 366 0.63 6.89 -16.24
CA GLN A 366 -0.57 6.24 -16.79
C GLN A 366 -0.16 4.90 -17.39
N ILE A 367 -0.81 3.82 -16.94
CA ILE A 367 -0.51 2.45 -17.37
C ILE A 367 -0.79 2.20 -18.86
N ASN A 368 -1.63 3.04 -19.45
CA ASN A 368 -2.14 2.91 -20.81
C ASN A 368 -1.04 2.64 -21.84
N THR A 369 -1.40 1.91 -22.86
CA THR A 369 -0.58 1.78 -24.07
C THR A 369 -0.50 3.12 -24.78
N LYS A 370 0.73 3.56 -25.09
CA LYS A 370 0.97 4.82 -25.79
C LYS A 370 0.31 4.81 -27.17
N SER A 371 -0.56 5.78 -27.40
CA SER A 371 -1.37 5.88 -28.60
C SER A 371 -1.74 7.34 -28.89
N ALA A 372 -2.44 7.58 -30.00
CA ALA A 372 -3.01 8.90 -30.27
C ALA A 372 -4.08 9.30 -29.22
N ALA A 373 -4.77 8.33 -28.62
CA ALA A 373 -5.77 8.55 -27.56
C ALA A 373 -5.12 8.79 -26.20
N CYS A 374 -3.96 8.17 -25.94
CA CYS A 374 -3.16 8.37 -24.72
C CYS A 374 -1.67 8.57 -25.06
N PRO A 375 -1.28 9.79 -25.50
CA PRO A 375 0.10 10.04 -25.92
C PRO A 375 1.14 9.91 -24.81
N MET A 376 0.71 10.06 -23.55
CA MET A 376 1.56 9.98 -22.36
C MET A 376 1.54 8.60 -21.70
N GLY A 377 0.94 7.59 -22.33
CA GLY A 377 0.92 6.22 -21.83
C GLY A 377 2.32 5.65 -21.60
N PHE A 378 2.43 4.76 -20.64
CA PHE A 378 3.70 4.15 -20.19
C PHE A 378 3.89 2.71 -20.68
N ASP A 379 2.91 2.15 -21.42
CA ASP A 379 2.97 0.84 -22.08
C ASP A 379 3.03 -0.37 -21.14
N GLN A 380 2.33 -0.33 -19.98
CA GLN A 380 2.27 -1.45 -19.06
C GLN A 380 0.95 -2.25 -19.04
N GLU A 381 -0.04 -1.91 -19.90
CA GLU A 381 -1.33 -2.64 -19.94
C GLU A 381 -1.16 -4.15 -20.16
N GLU A 382 -0.34 -4.55 -21.11
CA GLU A 382 -0.12 -5.97 -21.43
C GLU A 382 0.59 -6.71 -20.30
N THR A 383 1.50 -6.04 -19.61
CA THR A 383 2.16 -6.61 -18.41
C THR A 383 1.14 -6.84 -17.31
N ALA A 384 0.28 -5.87 -17.02
CA ALA A 384 -0.78 -6.02 -16.01
C ALA A 384 -1.76 -7.15 -16.37
N LYS A 385 -2.22 -7.22 -17.62
CA LYS A 385 -3.09 -8.31 -18.11
C LYS A 385 -2.43 -9.67 -17.93
N ARG A 386 -1.15 -9.79 -18.27
CA ARG A 386 -0.37 -11.03 -18.12
C ARG A 386 -0.24 -11.43 -16.66
N LEU A 387 0.05 -10.49 -15.77
CA LEU A 387 0.16 -10.76 -14.32
C LEU A 387 -1.17 -11.28 -13.76
N TRP A 388 -2.27 -10.64 -14.09
CA TRP A 388 -3.58 -11.06 -13.62
C TRP A 388 -4.10 -12.34 -14.29
N ALA A 389 -3.64 -12.66 -15.50
CA ALA A 389 -3.97 -13.93 -16.17
C ALA A 389 -3.32 -15.14 -15.50
N THR A 390 -2.17 -14.96 -14.82
CA THR A 390 -1.55 -16.04 -14.02
C THR A 390 -2.39 -16.40 -12.79
N GLY A 391 -3.32 -15.53 -12.42
CA GLY A 391 -4.23 -15.71 -11.28
C GLY A 391 -3.48 -15.88 -9.98
N HIS A 392 -4.13 -16.47 -8.98
CA HIS A 392 -3.53 -16.75 -7.68
C HIS A 392 -2.75 -18.06 -7.62
N THR A 393 -2.35 -18.61 -8.77
CA THR A 393 -1.62 -19.89 -8.84
C THR A 393 -0.30 -19.86 -8.07
N LEU A 394 0.37 -18.71 -7.98
CA LEU A 394 1.58 -18.57 -7.19
C LEU A 394 1.25 -18.62 -5.69
N ARG A 395 0.20 -17.94 -5.26
CA ARG A 395 -0.28 -17.94 -3.87
C ARG A 395 -0.72 -19.33 -3.44
N GLU A 396 -1.47 -20.05 -4.28
CA GLU A 396 -1.90 -21.42 -4.05
C GLU A 396 -0.72 -22.39 -3.97
N LYS A 397 0.25 -22.27 -4.89
CA LYS A 397 1.48 -23.09 -4.87
C LYS A 397 2.35 -22.78 -3.65
N ALA A 398 2.37 -21.55 -3.21
CA ALA A 398 3.11 -21.13 -2.03
C ALA A 398 2.57 -21.77 -0.75
N ALA A 399 1.29 -22.22 -0.76
CA ALA A 399 0.63 -22.88 0.37
C ALA A 399 0.88 -22.17 1.70
N ASN A 400 0.86 -20.83 1.69
CA ASN A 400 1.05 -20.05 2.89
C ASN A 400 -0.25 -20.05 3.69
N PRO A 401 -0.29 -20.70 4.85
CA PRO A 401 -1.37 -20.46 5.79
C PRO A 401 -1.36 -18.99 6.22
N GLU A 402 -2.46 -18.51 6.79
CA GLU A 402 -2.49 -17.17 7.41
C GLU A 402 -1.27 -16.99 8.33
N MET A 403 -0.28 -16.27 7.87
CA MET A 403 0.94 -16.06 8.63
C MET A 403 0.83 -14.76 9.41
N LEU A 404 0.96 -14.86 10.71
CA LEU A 404 1.38 -13.73 11.52
C LEU A 404 2.87 -13.54 11.23
N ILE A 405 3.18 -12.64 10.31
CA ILE A 405 4.56 -12.26 10.05
C ILE A 405 5.05 -11.45 11.25
N ARG A 406 5.90 -12.04 12.06
CA ARG A 406 6.59 -11.33 13.14
C ARG A 406 8.05 -11.15 12.77
N TYR A 407 8.57 -9.95 13.03
CA TYR A 407 10.00 -9.76 13.05
C TYR A 407 10.60 -10.51 14.23
N GLY A 408 11.19 -11.69 13.95
CA GLY A 408 11.85 -12.49 14.97
C GLY A 408 10.92 -13.18 15.98
N ALA A 409 11.52 -13.98 16.83
CA ALA A 409 10.85 -14.71 17.90
C ALA A 409 11.08 -14.00 19.25
N GLU A 410 10.68 -12.73 19.37
CA GLU A 410 10.87 -11.98 20.61
C GLU A 410 10.18 -12.71 21.79
N ASN A 411 10.99 -13.06 22.79
CA ASN A 411 10.56 -13.79 23.98
C ASN A 411 9.86 -15.14 23.74
N VAL A 412 10.11 -15.78 22.60
CA VAL A 412 9.61 -17.12 22.31
C VAL A 412 10.62 -18.16 22.77
N CYS A 413 10.14 -19.18 23.48
CA CYS A 413 10.90 -20.37 23.83
C CYS A 413 10.27 -21.60 23.16
N ASP A 414 11.11 -22.54 22.77
CA ASP A 414 10.64 -23.84 22.31
C ASP A 414 9.93 -24.59 23.45
N GLU A 415 8.72 -25.09 23.18
CA GLU A 415 7.87 -25.73 24.22
C GLU A 415 8.44 -27.04 24.77
N GLU A 416 9.18 -27.79 23.95
CA GLU A 416 9.76 -29.07 24.34
C GLU A 416 11.07 -28.90 25.13
N THR A 417 11.96 -28.04 24.61
CA THR A 417 13.33 -27.90 25.14
C THR A 417 13.50 -26.73 26.09
N GLY A 418 12.54 -25.77 26.12
CA GLY A 418 12.65 -24.52 26.85
C GLY A 418 13.71 -23.56 26.30
N MET A 419 14.32 -23.87 25.14
CA MET A 419 15.37 -23.08 24.54
C MET A 419 14.80 -21.76 23.99
N LYS A 420 15.40 -20.64 24.36
CA LYS A 420 15.04 -19.32 23.79
C LYS A 420 15.40 -19.29 22.30
N LEU A 421 14.44 -18.93 21.47
CA LEU A 421 14.63 -18.82 20.03
C LEU A 421 15.40 -17.54 19.67
N PRO A 422 16.18 -17.54 18.59
CA PRO A 422 16.87 -16.35 18.10
C PRO A 422 15.90 -15.25 17.71
N GLU A 423 16.15 -14.03 18.17
CA GLU A 423 15.38 -12.86 17.77
C GLU A 423 15.69 -12.42 16.33
N LYS A 424 16.86 -12.77 15.83
CA LYS A 424 17.31 -12.40 14.49
C LYS A 424 18.02 -13.57 13.82
N ILE A 425 17.49 -13.96 12.66
CA ILE A 425 18.15 -14.91 11.75
C ILE A 425 18.25 -14.24 10.39
N VAL A 426 19.42 -14.38 9.74
CA VAL A 426 19.71 -13.74 8.46
C VAL A 426 20.18 -14.79 7.46
N VAL A 427 19.59 -14.80 6.27
CA VAL A 427 20.15 -15.51 5.11
C VAL A 427 21.10 -14.55 4.40
N TYR A 428 22.35 -14.96 4.23
CA TYR A 428 23.36 -14.11 3.60
C TYR A 428 24.17 -14.88 2.56
N GLY A 429 24.70 -14.16 1.58
CA GLY A 429 25.47 -14.76 0.49
C GLY A 429 25.58 -13.85 -0.71
N SER A 430 25.95 -14.43 -1.85
CA SER A 430 26.13 -13.66 -3.08
C SER A 430 24.82 -13.11 -3.65
N PHE A 431 23.69 -13.77 -3.38
CA PHE A 431 22.38 -13.33 -3.84
C PHE A 431 21.94 -11.99 -3.24
N GLN A 432 22.49 -11.60 -2.09
CA GLN A 432 22.10 -10.35 -1.42
C GLN A 432 22.30 -9.12 -2.30
N SER A 433 23.31 -9.11 -3.15
CA SER A 433 23.50 -8.01 -4.11
C SER A 433 22.35 -7.89 -5.11
N HIS A 434 21.69 -8.99 -5.43
CA HIS A 434 20.53 -8.99 -6.33
C HIS A 434 19.24 -8.50 -5.69
N VAL A 435 19.20 -8.38 -4.37
CA VAL A 435 18.03 -7.93 -3.61
C VAL A 435 18.30 -6.65 -2.81
N GLY A 436 19.29 -5.87 -3.25
CA GLY A 436 19.59 -4.57 -2.68
C GLY A 436 20.38 -4.58 -1.36
N ALA A 437 20.83 -5.74 -0.90
CA ALA A 437 21.62 -5.86 0.32
C ALA A 437 23.13 -5.93 0.02
N VAL A 438 23.95 -5.60 1.00
CA VAL A 438 25.41 -5.78 0.89
C VAL A 438 25.74 -7.25 0.78
N LYS A 439 26.52 -7.62 -0.21
CA LYS A 439 26.94 -9.01 -0.47
C LYS A 439 27.67 -9.61 0.74
N ASN A 440 27.24 -10.80 1.14
CA ASN A 440 27.80 -11.54 2.28
C ASN A 440 27.65 -10.82 3.65
N ASP A 441 26.62 -9.98 3.80
CA ASP A 441 26.32 -9.35 5.09
C ASP A 441 25.48 -10.28 5.98
N SER A 442 26.15 -10.89 6.98
CA SER A 442 25.51 -11.81 7.94
C SER A 442 24.61 -11.09 8.95
N ASN A 443 24.56 -9.77 8.95
CA ASN A 443 23.75 -8.96 9.84
C ASN A 443 22.69 -8.13 9.10
N SER A 444 22.51 -8.34 7.81
CA SER A 444 21.58 -7.59 6.98
C SER A 444 20.14 -7.67 7.50
N GLU A 445 19.53 -6.52 7.68
CA GLU A 445 18.08 -6.48 7.96
C GLU A 445 17.25 -6.77 6.70
N LEU A 446 17.80 -6.52 5.52
CA LEU A 446 17.11 -6.75 4.25
C LEU A 446 16.92 -8.23 3.94
N THR A 447 17.75 -9.08 4.50
CA THR A 447 17.63 -10.54 4.34
C THR A 447 17.43 -11.26 5.68
N ARG A 448 16.87 -10.53 6.66
CA ARG A 448 16.38 -11.07 7.93
C ARG A 448 15.17 -11.96 7.68
N MET A 449 15.17 -13.14 8.27
CA MET A 449 14.04 -14.06 8.20
C MET A 449 12.93 -13.67 9.18
N TYR A 450 11.70 -14.00 8.82
CA TYR A 450 10.51 -13.84 9.65
C TYR A 450 10.22 -15.13 10.41
N TYR A 451 9.86 -15.01 11.67
CA TYR A 451 9.37 -16.13 12.46
C TYR A 451 7.91 -16.44 12.13
N ILE A 452 7.62 -17.70 11.82
CA ILE A 452 6.28 -18.16 11.41
C ILE A 452 5.65 -19.21 12.32
N GLY A 453 6.22 -19.43 13.50
CA GLY A 453 5.79 -20.47 14.44
C GLY A 453 6.60 -21.76 14.31
N ASP A 454 6.36 -22.72 15.19
CA ASP A 454 6.98 -24.06 15.20
C ASP A 454 8.51 -24.05 14.99
N ASN A 455 9.19 -23.12 15.68
CA ASN A 455 10.63 -22.92 15.58
C ASN A 455 11.13 -22.64 14.15
N THR A 456 10.25 -22.18 13.27
CA THR A 456 10.52 -22.00 11.85
C THR A 456 10.58 -20.52 11.49
N TYR A 457 11.56 -20.19 10.65
CA TYR A 457 11.76 -18.85 10.08
C TYR A 457 11.71 -18.97 8.56
N THR A 458 11.24 -17.93 7.89
CA THR A 458 11.14 -17.87 6.43
C THR A 458 11.62 -16.54 5.88
N LEU A 459 12.17 -16.59 4.68
CA LEU A 459 12.46 -15.42 3.86
C LEU A 459 12.19 -15.79 2.41
N SER A 460 11.45 -14.95 1.68
CA SER A 460 11.32 -15.08 0.24
C SER A 460 11.92 -13.87 -0.44
N VAL A 461 12.70 -14.12 -1.47
CA VAL A 461 13.34 -13.09 -2.30
C VAL A 461 13.08 -13.39 -3.77
N VAL A 462 12.98 -12.36 -4.58
CA VAL A 462 12.94 -12.53 -6.04
C VAL A 462 14.35 -12.42 -6.57
N ILE A 463 14.81 -13.45 -7.25
CA ILE A 463 16.11 -13.43 -7.94
C ILE A 463 15.86 -13.03 -9.40
N PRO A 464 16.38 -11.85 -9.81
CA PRO A 464 16.02 -11.23 -11.08
C PRO A 464 16.53 -11.97 -12.30
N PHE A 465 17.75 -12.51 -12.20
CA PHE A 465 18.43 -13.17 -13.31
C PHE A 465 18.69 -14.63 -12.98
N ALA A 466 18.42 -15.48 -13.95
CA ALA A 466 18.75 -16.89 -13.85
C ALA A 466 20.26 -17.07 -13.57
N GLY A 467 20.60 -17.93 -12.63
CA GLY A 467 21.99 -18.14 -12.24
C GLY A 467 22.14 -18.91 -10.95
N THR A 468 23.40 -19.06 -10.53
CA THR A 468 23.77 -19.76 -9.29
C THR A 468 24.25 -18.76 -8.26
N SER A 469 23.68 -18.82 -7.06
CA SER A 469 24.07 -18.02 -5.91
C SER A 469 24.45 -18.90 -4.73
N ASP A 470 25.41 -18.43 -3.94
CA ASP A 470 25.70 -19.04 -2.64
C ASP A 470 24.85 -18.43 -1.52
N TYR A 471 24.64 -19.19 -0.45
CA TYR A 471 23.98 -18.70 0.76
C TYR A 471 24.49 -19.40 2.02
N SER A 472 24.26 -18.74 3.15
CA SER A 472 24.48 -19.26 4.50
C SER A 472 23.45 -18.66 5.45
N ILE A 473 23.25 -19.28 6.61
CA ILE A 473 22.37 -18.78 7.68
C ILE A 473 23.24 -18.25 8.81
N SER A 474 22.92 -17.05 9.27
CA SER A 474 23.48 -16.45 10.49
C SER A 474 22.41 -16.42 11.57
N THR A 475 22.73 -16.98 12.72
CA THR A 475 21.92 -16.79 13.93
C THR A 475 22.56 -15.71 14.79
N TYR A 476 21.75 -14.81 15.34
CA TYR A 476 22.21 -13.66 16.14
C TYR A 476 23.06 -12.61 15.42
N GLY A 477 23.03 -12.58 14.06
CA GLY A 477 23.80 -11.61 13.28
C GLY A 477 25.32 -11.80 13.34
N THR A 478 25.81 -12.98 13.69
CA THR A 478 27.23 -13.31 13.80
C THR A 478 27.62 -14.42 12.84
N LEU A 479 28.87 -14.43 12.40
CA LEU A 479 29.43 -15.50 11.54
C LEU A 479 29.66 -16.83 12.27
N SER A 480 29.31 -16.92 13.56
CA SER A 480 29.64 -18.06 14.42
C SER A 480 28.83 -19.33 14.17
N ALA A 481 27.73 -19.24 13.45
CA ALA A 481 26.91 -20.39 13.10
C ALA A 481 26.50 -20.33 11.63
N THR A 482 27.18 -21.08 10.80
CA THR A 482 26.89 -21.25 9.38
C THR A 482 26.35 -22.65 9.13
N TYR A 483 25.19 -22.75 8.49
CA TYR A 483 24.53 -24.01 8.20
C TYR A 483 24.39 -24.23 6.69
N GLN A 484 24.57 -25.45 6.26
CA GLN A 484 24.27 -25.88 4.89
C GLN A 484 22.84 -26.36 4.75
N ALA A 485 22.40 -26.58 3.51
CA ALA A 485 21.05 -27.05 3.20
C ALA A 485 20.68 -28.40 3.86
N ASP A 486 21.68 -29.17 4.27
CA ASP A 486 21.50 -30.44 4.99
C ASP A 486 21.36 -30.29 6.51
N GLY A 487 21.44 -29.05 7.01
CA GLY A 487 21.24 -28.74 8.43
C GLY A 487 22.48 -28.98 9.32
N TYR A 488 23.63 -29.34 8.78
CA TYR A 488 24.82 -29.58 9.59
C TYR A 488 25.72 -28.35 9.67
N PRO A 489 26.15 -27.97 10.89
CA PRO A 489 27.14 -26.91 11.05
C PRO A 489 28.47 -27.38 10.52
N ARG A 490 29.15 -26.56 9.73
CA ARG A 490 30.52 -26.81 9.30
C ARG A 490 31.42 -25.67 9.72
N SER A 491 32.60 -25.99 10.19
CA SER A 491 33.62 -25.01 10.56
C SER A 491 34.52 -24.69 9.37
N GLY A 492 34.68 -23.42 9.02
CA GLY A 492 35.65 -22.95 8.01
C GLY A 492 35.02 -22.17 6.84
N SER A 493 35.83 -21.45 6.10
CA SER A 493 35.42 -20.55 5.01
C SER A 493 34.87 -21.22 3.74
N SER A 494 34.72 -22.53 3.72
CA SER A 494 34.24 -23.34 2.58
C SER A 494 32.75 -23.76 2.71
N ASN A 495 32.03 -23.24 3.65
CA ASN A 495 30.71 -23.76 4.05
C ASN A 495 29.52 -23.03 3.41
N LYS A 496 29.63 -22.77 2.12
CA LYS A 496 28.54 -22.18 1.37
C LYS A 496 27.64 -23.25 0.77
N ALA A 497 26.34 -23.13 0.98
CA ALA A 497 25.38 -23.85 0.19
C ALA A 497 25.04 -23.03 -1.07
N TYR A 498 24.50 -23.70 -2.08
CA TYR A 498 24.21 -23.07 -3.37
C TYR A 498 22.79 -23.38 -3.78
N PHE A 499 22.17 -22.42 -4.50
CA PHE A 499 20.95 -22.65 -5.23
C PHE A 499 21.10 -22.11 -6.66
N THR A 500 20.31 -22.64 -7.59
CA THR A 500 20.34 -22.23 -8.99
C THR A 500 18.92 -21.93 -9.47
N THR A 501 18.68 -20.71 -9.89
CA THR A 501 17.46 -20.31 -10.57
C THR A 501 17.60 -20.53 -12.07
N ARG A 502 16.54 -21.02 -12.72
CA ARG A 502 16.54 -21.35 -14.15
C ARG A 502 15.88 -20.28 -15.00
N LYS A 503 15.07 -19.44 -14.38
CA LYS A 503 14.37 -18.34 -15.02
C LYS A 503 14.60 -17.04 -14.26
N ASP A 504 14.51 -15.96 -14.98
CA ASP A 504 14.51 -14.63 -14.41
C ASP A 504 13.25 -14.44 -13.54
N ASN A 505 13.36 -13.57 -12.54
CA ASN A 505 12.29 -13.31 -11.57
C ASN A 505 11.78 -14.57 -10.84
N THR A 506 12.65 -15.55 -10.63
CA THR A 506 12.33 -16.71 -9.79
C THR A 506 12.26 -16.29 -8.34
N VAL A 507 11.13 -16.57 -7.67
CA VAL A 507 11.06 -16.41 -6.22
C VAL A 507 11.72 -17.59 -5.54
N VAL A 508 12.66 -17.28 -4.65
CA VAL A 508 13.38 -18.25 -3.83
C VAL A 508 12.96 -18.05 -2.38
N ARG A 509 12.32 -19.06 -1.80
CA ARG A 509 11.93 -19.08 -0.39
C ARG A 509 12.89 -19.96 0.38
N PHE A 510 13.50 -19.36 1.40
CA PHE A 510 14.26 -20.05 2.42
C PHE A 510 13.35 -20.32 3.62
N ARG A 511 13.32 -21.55 4.09
CA ARG A 511 12.74 -21.93 5.38
C ARG A 511 13.84 -22.52 6.25
N TYR A 512 13.99 -22.00 7.44
CA TYR A 512 14.96 -22.48 8.42
C TYR A 512 14.25 -22.92 9.68
N GLN A 513 14.39 -24.19 10.00
CA GLN A 513 13.87 -24.76 11.24
C GLN A 513 15.01 -24.78 12.28
N PHE A 514 14.86 -23.99 13.34
CA PHE A 514 15.97 -23.69 14.26
C PHE A 514 16.43 -24.92 15.05
N ILE A 515 15.52 -25.71 15.60
CA ILE A 515 15.88 -26.85 16.46
C ILE A 515 16.60 -27.95 15.65
N SER A 516 16.11 -28.26 14.45
CA SER A 516 16.75 -29.26 13.58
C SER A 516 17.90 -28.71 12.75
N ASN A 517 18.13 -27.41 12.80
CA ASN A 517 19.11 -26.69 11.94
C ASN A 517 18.94 -26.95 10.45
N LYS A 518 17.72 -27.20 10.00
CA LYS A 518 17.43 -27.56 8.61
C LYS A 518 17.01 -26.35 7.79
N VAL A 519 17.66 -26.17 6.65
CA VAL A 519 17.23 -25.20 5.62
C VAL A 519 16.52 -25.96 4.50
N THR A 520 15.38 -25.46 4.09
CA THR A 520 14.67 -25.92 2.89
C THR A 520 14.55 -24.74 1.93
N ILE A 521 14.76 -24.97 0.64
CA ILE A 521 14.61 -23.97 -0.41
C ILE A 521 13.48 -24.41 -1.33
N GLU A 522 12.52 -23.51 -1.53
CA GLU A 522 11.43 -23.65 -2.48
C GLU A 522 11.63 -22.61 -3.60
N MET A 523 11.40 -22.98 -4.85
CA MET A 523 11.51 -22.09 -5.99
C MET A 523 10.20 -22.02 -6.75
N PHE A 524 9.79 -20.80 -7.08
CA PHE A 524 8.56 -20.52 -7.81
C PHE A 524 8.94 -19.75 -9.08
N GLU A 525 8.84 -20.42 -10.22
CA GLU A 525 9.22 -19.92 -11.54
C GLU A 525 8.02 -19.36 -12.33
#